data_284793bce39555948dd5aa0f068766cb
#
_entry.id   284793bce39555948dd5aa0f068766cb
#
_cell.length_a   1.000
_cell.length_b   1.000
_cell.length_c   1.000
_cell.angle_alpha   90.00
_cell.angle_beta   90.00
_cell.angle_gamma   90.00
#
_symmetry.space_group_name_H-M   'P 1'
#
loop_
_entity.id
_entity.type
_entity.pdbx_description
1 polymer ?
#
loop_
_entity_poly.entity_id
_entity_poly.type
_entity_poly.pdbx_seq_one_letter_code
_entity_poly.pdbx_strand_id
1 'polypeptide(L)'
;PNMGVYNVSKHAVVSLSETLYQDLSLVTEQVGASVLCPYFVPTGIQHSERNRPGELAAARPTRSQLIGQAMTDKAVSSGKVTAAQVAQLVFDAVAAGQFYIYSHPKAIASVQTRLEDVMLARNPTDPFAHKPELGQELRKALRAAG
;
A
#
# COMPACT_ATOMS: atom_id res chain seq x y z
N PRO A 1 3.06 -0.53 -10.45
CA PRO A 1 3.75 0.49 -11.27
C PRO A 1 3.51 1.89 -10.73
N ASN A 2 4.43 2.85 -11.00
CA ASN A 2 4.36 4.28 -10.62
C ASN A 2 4.28 4.61 -9.12
N MET A 3 4.56 3.67 -8.23
CA MET A 3 4.47 3.84 -6.78
C MET A 3 5.79 3.55 -6.05
N GLY A 4 6.94 3.70 -6.72
CA GLY A 4 8.23 3.32 -6.16
C GLY A 4 8.53 3.97 -4.80
N VAL A 5 8.52 5.29 -4.73
CA VAL A 5 8.79 6.06 -3.48
C VAL A 5 7.76 5.75 -2.40
N TYR A 6 6.47 5.66 -2.77
CA TYR A 6 5.42 5.25 -1.84
C TYR A 6 5.69 3.85 -1.26
N ASN A 7 5.99 2.87 -2.11
CA ASN A 7 6.28 1.51 -1.67
C ASN A 7 7.48 1.45 -0.72
N VAL A 8 8.57 2.18 -1.03
CA VAL A 8 9.74 2.28 -0.14
C VAL A 8 9.33 2.81 1.22
N SER A 9 8.59 3.92 1.26
CA SER A 9 8.15 4.53 2.53
C SER A 9 7.27 3.58 3.35
N LYS A 10 6.36 2.83 2.71
CA LYS A 10 5.47 1.90 3.41
C LYS A 10 6.18 0.64 3.88
N HIS A 11 7.15 0.11 3.11
CA HIS A 11 7.99 -0.98 3.57
C HIS A 11 8.88 -0.56 4.75
N ALA A 12 9.40 0.67 4.74
CA ALA A 12 10.17 1.21 5.85
C ALA A 12 9.33 1.29 7.15
N VAL A 13 8.05 1.70 7.04
CA VAL A 13 7.14 1.70 8.21
C VAL A 13 6.95 0.30 8.76
N VAL A 14 6.72 -0.72 7.90
CA VAL A 14 6.57 -2.11 8.37
C VAL A 14 7.83 -2.58 9.08
N SER A 15 9.00 -2.42 8.45
CA SER A 15 10.28 -2.85 9.04
C SER A 15 10.59 -2.14 10.37
N LEU A 16 10.34 -0.83 10.45
CA LEU A 16 10.49 -0.07 11.69
C LEU A 16 9.54 -0.57 12.79
N SER A 17 8.29 -0.89 12.43
CA SER A 17 7.31 -1.41 13.37
C SER A 17 7.70 -2.80 13.88
N GLU A 18 8.24 -3.66 13.02
CA GLU A 18 8.76 -4.97 13.40
C GLU A 18 9.92 -4.84 14.40
N THR A 19 10.86 -3.93 14.12
CA THR A 19 11.97 -3.62 15.03
C THR A 19 11.44 -3.12 16.37
N LEU A 20 10.52 -2.16 16.36
CA LEU A 20 9.91 -1.62 17.57
C LEU A 20 9.20 -2.72 18.40
N TYR A 21 8.48 -3.63 17.75
CA TYR A 21 7.86 -4.76 18.44
C TYR A 21 8.89 -5.63 19.16
N GLN A 22 10.01 -5.96 18.50
CA GLN A 22 11.08 -6.74 19.09
C GLN A 22 11.75 -5.99 20.24
N ASP A 23 12.09 -4.72 20.06
CA ASP A 23 12.73 -3.89 21.08
C ASP A 23 11.86 -3.76 22.34
N LEU A 24 10.55 -3.52 22.16
CA LEU A 24 9.60 -3.44 23.27
C LEU A 24 9.51 -4.78 24.03
N SER A 25 9.49 -5.91 23.33
CA SER A 25 9.40 -7.23 23.95
C SER A 25 10.58 -7.57 24.86
N LEU A 26 11.73 -6.89 24.66
CA LEU A 26 12.92 -7.07 25.51
C LEU A 26 12.85 -6.29 26.82
N VAL A 27 12.02 -5.25 26.90
CA VAL A 27 12.04 -4.30 28.03
C VAL A 27 10.72 -4.20 28.79
N THR A 28 9.60 -4.64 28.20
CA THR A 28 8.28 -4.51 28.83
C THR A 28 7.27 -5.53 28.27
N GLU A 29 6.33 -5.96 29.13
CA GLU A 29 5.17 -6.75 28.74
C GLU A 29 3.87 -5.90 28.66
N GLN A 30 3.97 -4.61 29.04
CA GLN A 30 2.79 -3.73 29.18
C GLN A 30 2.55 -2.87 27.93
N VAL A 31 3.57 -2.73 27.07
CA VAL A 31 3.50 -1.90 25.87
C VAL A 31 3.82 -2.77 24.66
N GLY A 32 2.92 -2.79 23.69
CA GLY A 32 3.08 -3.50 22.44
C GLY A 32 3.09 -2.56 21.24
N ALA A 33 3.35 -3.12 20.07
CA ALA A 33 3.24 -2.44 18.79
C ALA A 33 2.36 -3.24 17.85
N SER A 34 1.66 -2.54 16.96
CA SER A 34 0.88 -3.15 15.88
C SER A 34 1.07 -2.33 14.61
N VAL A 35 0.99 -2.98 13.46
CA VAL A 35 1.08 -2.30 12.16
C VAL A 35 -0.15 -2.58 11.31
N LEU A 36 -0.86 -1.52 10.94
CA LEU A 36 -1.98 -1.60 10.01
C LEU A 36 -1.47 -1.61 8.57
N CYS A 37 -1.79 -2.67 7.85
CA CYS A 37 -1.53 -2.84 6.43
C CYS A 37 -2.85 -2.76 5.63
N PRO A 38 -3.35 -1.55 5.34
CA PRO A 38 -4.62 -1.41 4.65
C PRO A 38 -4.46 -1.70 3.16
N TYR A 39 -5.51 -2.24 2.55
CA TYR A 39 -5.68 -2.24 1.10
C TYR A 39 -6.43 -0.96 0.68
N PHE A 40 -7.12 -0.94 -0.44
CA PHE A 40 -7.86 0.24 -0.86
C PHE A 40 -9.09 0.50 0.02
N VAL A 41 -9.05 1.60 0.75
CA VAL A 41 -10.13 2.08 1.62
C VAL A 41 -10.58 3.45 1.08
N PRO A 42 -11.87 3.68 0.85
CA PRO A 42 -12.38 4.96 0.35
C PRO A 42 -12.20 6.06 1.40
N THR A 43 -11.07 6.76 1.28
CA THR A 43 -10.67 7.90 2.11
C THR A 43 -10.29 9.06 1.21
N GLY A 44 -9.83 10.16 1.75
CA GLY A 44 -9.34 11.30 0.96
C GLY A 44 -7.86 11.21 0.55
N ILE A 45 -7.22 10.03 0.67
CA ILE A 45 -5.78 9.88 0.41
C ILE A 45 -5.38 10.22 -1.04
N GLN A 46 -6.26 9.93 -2.00
CA GLN A 46 -6.04 10.24 -3.41
C GLN A 46 -5.95 11.75 -3.68
N HIS A 47 -6.42 12.59 -2.76
CA HIS A 47 -6.36 14.04 -2.84
C HIS A 47 -5.22 14.63 -1.98
N SER A 48 -4.17 13.86 -1.72
CA SER A 48 -3.04 14.23 -0.85
C SER A 48 -2.26 15.45 -1.35
N GLU A 49 -2.35 15.80 -2.63
CA GLU A 49 -1.73 17.01 -3.20
C GLU A 49 -2.16 18.31 -2.46
N ARG A 50 -3.34 18.34 -1.86
CA ARG A 50 -3.80 19.47 -1.02
C ARG A 50 -2.87 19.77 0.18
N ASN A 51 -2.07 18.79 0.59
CA ASN A 51 -1.16 18.92 1.73
C ASN A 51 0.27 19.24 1.28
N ARG A 52 0.53 19.38 -0.04
CA ARG A 52 1.85 19.70 -0.57
C ARG A 52 2.19 21.16 -0.29
N PRO A 53 3.34 21.45 0.31
CA PRO A 53 3.83 22.83 0.41
C PRO A 53 3.92 23.49 -0.96
N GLY A 54 3.54 24.78 -1.03
CA GLY A 54 3.47 25.50 -2.31
C GLY A 54 4.81 25.57 -3.05
N GLU A 55 5.91 25.64 -2.33
CA GLU A 55 7.28 25.65 -2.87
C GLU A 55 7.68 24.30 -3.50
N LEU A 56 6.98 23.22 -3.16
CA LEU A 56 7.18 21.88 -3.71
C LEU A 56 6.12 21.51 -4.77
N ALA A 57 5.22 22.43 -5.07
CA ALA A 57 4.17 22.17 -6.07
C ALA A 57 4.79 22.03 -7.46
N ALA A 58 4.45 20.93 -8.15
CA ALA A 58 4.85 20.75 -9.55
C ALA A 58 4.05 21.70 -10.45
N ALA A 59 4.71 22.44 -11.35
CA ALA A 59 4.05 23.39 -12.24
C ALA A 59 3.03 22.69 -13.17
N ARG A 60 3.34 21.48 -13.62
CA ARG A 60 2.42 20.62 -14.41
C ARG A 60 2.72 19.16 -14.14
N PRO A 61 1.69 18.29 -13.96
CA PRO A 61 1.88 16.86 -13.85
C PRO A 61 2.29 16.27 -15.20
N THR A 62 3.17 15.28 -15.18
CA THR A 62 3.50 14.50 -16.38
C THR A 62 2.33 13.59 -16.76
N ARG A 63 2.29 13.15 -18.02
CA ARG A 63 1.26 12.21 -18.49
C ARG A 63 1.28 10.89 -17.70
N SER A 64 2.45 10.39 -17.34
CA SER A 64 2.59 9.21 -16.48
C SER A 64 2.01 9.42 -15.09
N GLN A 65 2.18 10.61 -14.50
CA GLN A 65 1.57 10.95 -13.21
C GLN A 65 0.05 11.00 -13.31
N LEU A 66 -0.51 11.58 -14.39
CA LEU A 66 -1.97 11.61 -14.62
C LEU A 66 -2.54 10.19 -14.77
N ILE A 67 -1.87 9.29 -15.49
CA ILE A 67 -2.26 7.88 -15.60
C ILE A 67 -2.22 7.21 -14.22
N GLY A 68 -1.15 7.40 -13.46
CA GLY A 68 -1.01 6.86 -12.10
C GLY A 68 -2.10 7.37 -11.16
N GLN A 69 -2.42 8.66 -11.23
CA GLN A 69 -3.49 9.29 -10.44
C GLN A 69 -4.85 8.66 -10.77
N ALA A 70 -5.21 8.56 -12.05
CA ALA A 70 -6.48 7.96 -12.48
C ALA A 70 -6.62 6.49 -12.01
N MET A 71 -5.53 5.71 -12.04
CA MET A 71 -5.52 4.34 -11.51
C MET A 71 -5.76 4.32 -10.00
N THR A 72 -5.12 5.21 -9.24
CA THR A 72 -5.26 5.33 -7.79
C THR A 72 -6.69 5.74 -7.44
N ASP A 73 -7.24 6.75 -8.09
CA ASP A 73 -8.60 7.24 -7.87
C ASP A 73 -9.62 6.11 -8.08
N LYS A 74 -9.49 5.35 -9.16
CA LYS A 74 -10.35 4.20 -9.45
C LYS A 74 -10.21 3.11 -8.38
N ALA A 75 -8.99 2.79 -7.96
CA ALA A 75 -8.74 1.76 -6.96
C ALA A 75 -9.30 2.14 -5.59
N VAL A 76 -9.05 3.36 -5.11
CA VAL A 76 -9.55 3.86 -3.83
C VAL A 76 -11.07 3.97 -3.83
N SER A 77 -11.66 4.54 -4.90
CA SER A 77 -13.12 4.70 -5.00
C SER A 77 -13.87 3.37 -5.05
N SER A 78 -13.22 2.30 -5.53
CA SER A 78 -13.81 0.95 -5.59
C SER A 78 -13.73 0.18 -4.28
N GLY A 79 -13.09 0.71 -3.25
CA GLY A 79 -12.96 0.09 -1.93
C GLY A 79 -14.32 -0.15 -1.29
N LYS A 80 -14.51 -1.36 -0.73
CA LYS A 80 -15.79 -1.77 -0.11
C LYS A 80 -15.75 -1.71 1.42
N VAL A 81 -14.57 -1.69 2.00
CA VAL A 81 -14.37 -1.62 3.46
C VAL A 81 -14.28 -0.16 3.85
N THR A 82 -15.13 0.28 4.77
CA THR A 82 -15.17 1.67 5.23
C THR A 82 -14.05 1.97 6.23
N ALA A 83 -13.71 3.25 6.39
CA ALA A 83 -12.74 3.69 7.40
C ALA A 83 -13.17 3.29 8.83
N ALA A 84 -14.46 3.34 9.14
CA ALA A 84 -14.98 2.92 10.43
C ALA A 84 -14.78 1.41 10.70
N GLN A 85 -14.99 0.56 9.67
CA GLN A 85 -14.73 -0.86 9.78
C GLN A 85 -13.22 -1.14 9.98
N VAL A 86 -12.34 -0.40 9.29
CA VAL A 86 -10.90 -0.52 9.51
C VAL A 86 -10.50 -0.07 10.91
N ALA A 87 -11.10 1.03 11.43
CA ALA A 87 -10.84 1.48 12.78
C ALA A 87 -11.25 0.42 13.82
N GLN A 88 -12.43 -0.20 13.67
CA GLN A 88 -12.87 -1.27 14.57
C GLN A 88 -11.90 -2.46 14.53
N LEU A 89 -11.45 -2.89 13.33
CA LEU A 89 -10.44 -3.92 13.17
C LEU A 89 -9.15 -3.61 13.94
N VAL A 90 -8.72 -2.35 13.93
CA VAL A 90 -7.51 -1.93 14.68
C VAL A 90 -7.73 -2.06 16.18
N PHE A 91 -8.87 -1.60 16.70
CA PHE A 91 -9.18 -1.72 18.13
C PHE A 91 -9.22 -3.19 18.58
N ASP A 92 -9.88 -4.04 17.81
CA ASP A 92 -9.99 -5.47 18.12
C ASP A 92 -8.61 -6.15 18.10
N ALA A 93 -7.78 -5.83 17.10
CA ALA A 93 -6.44 -6.39 16.96
C ALA A 93 -5.49 -5.92 18.08
N VAL A 94 -5.55 -4.64 18.46
CA VAL A 94 -4.75 -4.10 19.57
C VAL A 94 -5.17 -4.76 20.89
N ALA A 95 -6.48 -4.91 21.12
CA ALA A 95 -6.99 -5.59 22.33
C ALA A 95 -6.56 -7.07 22.38
N ALA A 96 -6.38 -7.72 21.23
CA ALA A 96 -5.89 -9.09 21.11
C ALA A 96 -4.35 -9.22 21.09
N GLY A 97 -3.60 -8.12 21.17
CA GLY A 97 -2.13 -8.14 21.07
C GLY A 97 -1.61 -8.54 19.70
N GLN A 98 -2.40 -8.38 18.65
CA GLN A 98 -2.04 -8.76 17.28
C GLN A 98 -1.12 -7.71 16.64
N PHE A 99 0.00 -8.15 16.05
CA PHE A 99 0.96 -7.24 15.42
C PHE A 99 0.52 -6.82 14.01
N TYR A 100 0.38 -7.76 13.05
CA TYR A 100 -0.04 -7.41 11.69
C TYR A 100 -1.56 -7.31 11.59
N ILE A 101 -2.05 -6.16 11.16
CA ILE A 101 -3.49 -5.88 11.00
C ILE A 101 -3.79 -5.69 9.51
N TYR A 102 -4.56 -6.61 8.92
CA TYR A 102 -4.92 -6.57 7.50
C TYR A 102 -6.39 -6.20 7.34
N SER A 103 -6.66 -5.08 6.67
CA SER A 103 -8.03 -4.66 6.38
C SER A 103 -8.74 -5.54 5.35
N HIS A 104 -7.99 -6.26 4.53
CA HIS A 104 -8.49 -7.12 3.45
C HIS A 104 -7.71 -8.45 3.43
N PRO A 105 -8.16 -9.49 4.14
CA PRO A 105 -7.42 -10.75 4.23
C PRO A 105 -7.11 -11.39 2.88
N LYS A 106 -7.99 -11.24 1.88
CA LYS A 106 -7.76 -11.76 0.52
C LYS A 106 -6.61 -11.08 -0.22
N ALA A 107 -6.21 -9.87 0.18
CA ALA A 107 -5.09 -9.16 -0.44
C ALA A 107 -3.72 -9.72 -0.03
N ILE A 108 -3.66 -10.56 1.02
CA ILE A 108 -2.44 -11.22 1.50
C ILE A 108 -1.83 -12.12 0.42
N ALA A 109 -2.64 -12.68 -0.49
CA ALA A 109 -2.14 -13.54 -1.56
C ALA A 109 -1.05 -12.86 -2.42
N SER A 110 -1.16 -11.55 -2.66
CA SER A 110 -0.13 -10.81 -3.40
C SER A 110 1.17 -10.64 -2.60
N VAL A 111 1.07 -10.55 -1.28
CA VAL A 111 2.24 -10.51 -0.38
C VAL A 111 2.92 -11.87 -0.37
N GLN A 112 2.16 -12.95 -0.28
CA GLN A 112 2.68 -14.31 -0.34
C GLN A 112 3.43 -14.55 -1.66
N THR A 113 2.83 -14.24 -2.81
CA THR A 113 3.48 -14.38 -4.12
C THR A 113 4.82 -13.63 -4.17
N ARG A 114 4.86 -12.39 -3.66
CA ARG A 114 6.09 -11.60 -3.61
C ARG A 114 7.16 -12.26 -2.73
N LEU A 115 6.78 -12.78 -1.56
CA LEU A 115 7.71 -13.44 -0.65
C LEU A 115 8.24 -14.73 -1.28
N GLU A 116 7.40 -15.52 -1.95
CA GLU A 116 7.83 -16.71 -2.69
C GLU A 116 8.81 -16.35 -3.82
N ASP A 117 8.57 -15.27 -4.57
CA ASP A 117 9.51 -14.81 -5.59
C ASP A 117 10.88 -14.48 -4.99
N VAL A 118 10.92 -13.81 -3.84
CA VAL A 118 12.16 -13.48 -3.12
C VAL A 118 12.86 -14.76 -2.63
N MET A 119 12.15 -15.66 -1.96
CA MET A 119 12.71 -16.88 -1.38
C MET A 119 13.26 -17.84 -2.45
N LEU A 120 12.63 -17.88 -3.61
CA LEU A 120 13.00 -18.73 -4.73
C LEU A 120 13.90 -18.04 -5.76
N ALA A 121 14.35 -16.81 -5.48
CA ALA A 121 15.16 -15.99 -6.37
C ALA A 121 14.56 -15.86 -7.78
N ARG A 122 13.24 -15.79 -7.88
CA ARG A 122 12.51 -15.61 -9.15
C ARG A 122 12.39 -14.14 -9.51
N ASN A 123 12.18 -13.86 -10.80
CA ASN A 123 11.78 -12.52 -11.22
C ASN A 123 10.42 -12.17 -10.61
N PRO A 124 10.17 -10.87 -10.28
CA PRO A 124 8.89 -10.45 -9.74
C PRO A 124 7.71 -10.85 -10.64
N THR A 125 6.72 -11.50 -10.07
CA THR A 125 5.49 -11.89 -10.78
C THR A 125 4.77 -10.67 -11.34
N ASP A 126 4.31 -10.73 -12.59
CA ASP A 126 3.54 -9.65 -13.22
C ASP A 126 2.23 -9.42 -12.45
N PRO A 127 2.00 -8.23 -11.87
CA PRO A 127 0.78 -7.93 -11.12
C PRO A 127 -0.48 -7.97 -12.00
N PHE A 128 -0.33 -7.96 -13.32
CA PHE A 128 -1.42 -8.05 -14.29
C PHE A 128 -1.61 -9.45 -14.88
N ALA A 129 -0.93 -10.48 -14.37
CA ALA A 129 -1.05 -11.84 -14.88
C ALA A 129 -2.50 -12.35 -14.96
N HIS A 130 -3.36 -11.92 -14.02
CA HIS A 130 -4.79 -12.27 -13.99
C HIS A 130 -5.68 -11.39 -14.85
N LYS A 131 -5.15 -10.28 -15.40
CA LYS A 131 -5.84 -9.30 -16.25
C LYS A 131 -4.88 -8.74 -17.28
N PRO A 132 -4.41 -9.57 -18.23
CA PRO A 132 -3.35 -9.19 -19.18
C PRO A 132 -3.75 -8.01 -20.07
N GLU A 133 -5.04 -7.86 -20.36
CA GLU A 133 -5.59 -6.73 -21.12
C GLU A 133 -5.29 -5.38 -20.43
N LEU A 134 -5.45 -5.29 -19.10
CA LEU A 134 -5.11 -4.08 -18.36
C LEU A 134 -3.60 -3.76 -18.42
N GLY A 135 -2.77 -4.79 -18.36
CA GLY A 135 -1.32 -4.65 -18.51
C GLY A 135 -0.95 -4.12 -19.90
N GLN A 136 -1.61 -4.61 -20.95
CA GLN A 136 -1.39 -4.17 -22.33
C GLN A 136 -1.85 -2.72 -22.55
N GLU A 137 -3.04 -2.36 -22.09
CA GLU A 137 -3.55 -0.99 -22.16
C GLU A 137 -2.62 -0.01 -21.44
N LEU A 138 -2.16 -0.34 -20.22
CA LEU A 138 -1.24 0.49 -19.47
C LEU A 138 0.10 0.65 -20.20
N ARG A 139 0.67 -0.43 -20.73
CA ARG A 139 1.91 -0.37 -21.52
C ARG A 139 1.74 0.54 -22.75
N LYS A 140 0.62 0.42 -23.46
CA LYS A 140 0.31 1.28 -24.62
C LYS A 140 0.22 2.76 -24.19
N ALA A 141 -0.53 3.04 -23.12
CA ALA A 141 -0.69 4.40 -22.62
C ALA A 141 0.63 5.03 -22.16
N LEU A 142 1.49 4.27 -21.47
CA LEU A 142 2.79 4.75 -20.97
C LEU A 142 3.79 4.95 -22.12
N ARG A 143 3.83 4.07 -23.11
CA ARG A 143 4.71 4.23 -24.29
C ARG A 143 4.30 5.44 -25.14
N ALA A 144 3.01 5.74 -25.22
CA ALA A 144 2.53 6.94 -25.91
C ALA A 144 2.74 8.23 -25.10
N ALA A 145 3.21 8.14 -23.87
CA ALA A 145 3.47 9.26 -22.97
C ALA A 145 4.93 9.73 -22.95
N GLY A 146 5.85 8.94 -23.46
CA GLY A 146 7.27 9.28 -23.71
C GLY A 146 7.44 9.62 -25.14
#